data_042f1b9c175a3bfd91a59c9f915c60f9
#
_entry.id   042f1b9c175a3bfd91a59c9f915c60f9
#
_cell.length_a   1.000
_cell.length_b   1.000
_cell.length_c   1.000
_cell.angle_alpha   90.00
_cell.angle_beta   90.00
_cell.angle_gamma   90.00
#
_symmetry.space_group_name_H-M   'P 1'
#
loop_
_entity.id
_entity.type
_entity.pdbx_description
1 polymer ?
#
loop_
_entity_poly.entity_id
_entity_poly.type
_entity_poly.pdbx_seq_one_letter_code
_entity_poly.pdbx_strand_id
1 'polypeptide(L)'
;MVKVIKPGMFSTVQDKGREGLQSYGIPQSGSMDSFSSDLGNRILGNAIDTAVLEITMVGPVLEFESPTFICITGADLSASVQNINIPMNTVIAIKSNDILSFGALKSGLRAYIAVLGGFKTEKVYNSRSMYKNLTKAIKLSKNDTLEISNETLFCDSKLIVQSVQNIENELMVTKGPEYSMLNSNQKNFIISHDFTVSNNYN
;
A
#
# COMPACT_ATOMS: atom_id res chain seq x y z
N MET A 1 18.42 1.97 -6.22
CA MET A 1 17.21 2.80 -6.50
C MET A 1 16.19 1.97 -7.27
N VAL A 2 14.93 2.45 -7.37
CA VAL A 2 13.85 1.78 -8.15
C VAL A 2 13.35 2.79 -9.18
N LYS A 3 13.45 2.43 -10.45
CA LYS A 3 13.01 3.27 -11.57
C LYS A 3 11.63 2.87 -12.05
N VAL A 4 10.76 3.84 -12.28
CA VAL A 4 9.39 3.64 -12.76
C VAL A 4 9.38 3.59 -14.29
N ILE A 5 9.25 2.41 -14.88
CA ILE A 5 9.12 2.23 -16.33
C ILE A 5 7.69 2.58 -16.77
N LYS A 6 6.70 2.08 -16.02
CA LYS A 6 5.27 2.41 -16.18
C LYS A 6 4.68 2.64 -14.79
N PRO A 7 3.89 3.70 -14.56
CA PRO A 7 3.40 4.02 -13.22
C PRO A 7 2.18 3.19 -12.77
N GLY A 8 1.58 2.41 -13.65
CA GLY A 8 0.28 1.79 -13.40
C GLY A 8 -0.87 2.80 -13.49
N MET A 9 -2.04 2.44 -12.96
CA MET A 9 -3.21 3.34 -12.95
C MET A 9 -3.07 4.41 -11.87
N PHE A 10 -2.83 3.98 -10.64
CA PHE A 10 -2.61 4.86 -9.50
C PHE A 10 -1.69 4.17 -8.50
N SER A 11 -0.46 4.64 -8.40
CA SER A 11 0.57 4.12 -7.50
C SER A 11 1.15 5.26 -6.69
N THR A 12 1.17 5.12 -5.37
CA THR A 12 1.59 6.16 -4.41
C THR A 12 2.47 5.58 -3.33
N VAL A 13 3.46 6.32 -2.87
CA VAL A 13 4.19 5.96 -1.64
C VAL A 13 3.32 6.35 -0.45
N GLN A 14 3.12 5.41 0.45
CA GLN A 14 2.31 5.57 1.66
C GLN A 14 3.02 4.98 2.87
N ASP A 15 2.84 5.62 4.02
CA ASP A 15 3.22 5.13 5.36
C ASP A 15 1.99 5.19 6.28
N LYS A 16 2.15 5.39 7.59
CA LYS A 16 1.01 5.59 8.52
C LYS A 16 0.28 6.92 8.35
N GLY A 17 0.83 7.84 7.58
CA GLY A 17 0.29 9.17 7.39
C GLY A 17 0.71 10.16 8.49
N ARG A 18 -0.02 11.28 8.58
CA ARG A 18 0.26 12.46 9.40
C ARG A 18 -0.69 12.54 10.56
N GLU A 19 -0.27 12.07 11.72
CA GLU A 19 -1.11 12.09 12.92
C GLU A 19 -1.12 13.48 13.58
N GLY A 20 -2.26 13.84 14.19
CA GLY A 20 -2.41 15.02 15.05
C GLY A 20 -2.47 16.37 14.33
N LEU A 21 -2.58 16.41 12.99
CA LEU A 21 -2.59 17.64 12.21
C LEU A 21 -3.96 18.00 11.63
N GLN A 22 -5.00 17.22 11.89
CA GLN A 22 -6.35 17.43 11.33
C GLN A 22 -6.95 18.78 11.74
N SER A 23 -6.66 19.26 12.96
CA SER A 23 -7.10 20.58 13.43
C SER A 23 -6.55 21.75 12.62
N TYR A 24 -5.47 21.54 11.88
CA TYR A 24 -4.88 22.51 10.95
C TYR A 24 -5.35 22.31 9.50
N GLY A 25 -6.34 21.44 9.28
CA GLY A 25 -6.83 21.13 7.94
C GLY A 25 -5.88 20.21 7.13
N ILE A 26 -4.90 19.60 7.76
CA ILE A 26 -3.96 18.68 7.11
C ILE A 26 -4.51 17.26 7.27
N PRO A 27 -4.86 16.57 6.16
CA PRO A 27 -5.37 15.21 6.22
C PRO A 27 -4.30 14.22 6.67
N GLN A 28 -4.72 13.18 7.35
CA GLN A 28 -3.82 12.11 7.80
C GLN A 28 -3.13 11.43 6.62
N SER A 29 -3.84 11.14 5.53
CA SER A 29 -3.37 10.26 4.44
C SER A 29 -2.92 8.88 4.97
N GLY A 30 -1.94 8.27 4.36
CA GLY A 30 -1.48 6.93 4.76
C GLY A 30 -2.07 5.81 3.91
N SER A 31 -1.62 4.59 4.16
CA SER A 31 -2.12 3.39 3.48
C SER A 31 -3.61 3.20 3.70
N MET A 32 -4.37 2.93 2.64
CA MET A 32 -5.82 2.69 2.73
C MET A 32 -6.14 1.39 3.47
N ASP A 33 -5.35 0.33 3.23
CA ASP A 33 -5.38 -0.92 3.97
C ASP A 33 -4.11 -1.03 4.80
N SER A 34 -4.17 -0.53 6.03
CA SER A 34 -3.05 -0.55 6.96
C SER A 34 -2.63 -1.97 7.33
N PHE A 35 -3.58 -2.91 7.40
CA PHE A 35 -3.26 -4.31 7.70
C PHE A 35 -2.33 -4.92 6.65
N SER A 36 -2.66 -4.76 5.37
CA SER A 36 -1.85 -5.29 4.27
C SER A 36 -0.49 -4.59 4.17
N SER A 37 -0.42 -3.28 4.36
CA SER A 37 0.85 -2.55 4.35
C SER A 37 1.75 -2.94 5.52
N ASP A 38 1.20 -3.06 6.74
CA ASP A 38 1.91 -3.49 7.93
C ASP A 38 2.40 -4.95 7.80
N LEU A 39 1.58 -5.82 7.20
CA LEU A 39 1.93 -7.22 6.96
C LEU A 39 3.19 -7.33 6.08
N GLY A 40 3.24 -6.59 4.98
CA GLY A 40 4.41 -6.57 4.09
C GLY A 40 5.69 -6.13 4.83
N ASN A 41 5.58 -5.07 5.64
CA ASN A 41 6.68 -4.59 6.47
C ASN A 41 7.12 -5.63 7.52
N ARG A 42 6.18 -6.27 8.21
CA ARG A 42 6.48 -7.32 9.21
C ARG A 42 7.18 -8.52 8.59
N ILE A 43 6.74 -8.98 7.42
CA ILE A 43 7.36 -10.10 6.70
C ILE A 43 8.82 -9.79 6.35
N LEU A 44 9.13 -8.55 6.01
CA LEU A 44 10.50 -8.11 5.72
C LEU A 44 11.32 -7.76 6.97
N GLY A 45 10.72 -7.72 8.16
CA GLY A 45 11.38 -7.25 9.39
C GLY A 45 11.54 -5.74 9.46
N ASN A 46 10.83 -4.97 8.65
CA ASN A 46 10.76 -3.52 8.74
C ASN A 46 9.95 -3.06 9.95
N ALA A 47 10.16 -1.81 10.40
CA ALA A 47 9.20 -1.16 11.27
C ALA A 47 7.85 -1.00 10.56
N ILE A 48 6.75 -1.10 11.32
CA ILE A 48 5.38 -1.11 10.75
C ILE A 48 4.98 0.22 10.08
N ASP A 49 5.65 1.31 10.41
CA ASP A 49 5.45 2.64 9.83
C ASP A 49 6.36 2.91 8.62
N THR A 50 7.11 1.91 8.18
CA THR A 50 7.99 2.03 7.01
C THR A 50 7.17 2.23 5.74
N ALA A 51 7.58 3.20 4.91
CA ALA A 51 6.85 3.54 3.70
C ALA A 51 6.86 2.39 2.67
N VAL A 52 5.68 2.10 2.15
CA VAL A 52 5.40 1.10 1.10
C VAL A 52 4.90 1.78 -0.17
N LEU A 53 4.86 1.06 -1.27
CA LEU A 53 4.17 1.50 -2.48
C LEU A 53 2.77 0.89 -2.51
N GLU A 54 1.74 1.73 -2.44
CA GLU A 54 0.34 1.35 -2.60
C GLU A 54 -0.05 1.43 -4.08
N ILE A 55 -0.73 0.41 -4.57
CA ILE A 55 -1.10 0.23 -5.99
C ILE A 55 -2.60 0.00 -6.06
N THR A 56 -3.28 0.67 -7.00
CA THR A 56 -4.71 0.47 -7.25
C THR A 56 -4.94 -0.19 -8.61
N MET A 57 -5.55 -1.38 -8.61
CA MET A 57 -6.03 -2.19 -9.75
C MET A 57 -4.96 -2.56 -10.79
N VAL A 58 -4.29 -1.60 -11.40
CA VAL A 58 -3.27 -1.84 -12.45
C VAL A 58 -1.91 -1.46 -11.89
N GLY A 59 -1.04 -2.45 -11.77
CA GLY A 59 0.28 -2.27 -11.17
C GLY A 59 1.29 -1.57 -12.08
N PRO A 60 2.34 -0.99 -11.49
CA PRO A 60 3.44 -0.39 -12.21
C PRO A 60 4.39 -1.45 -12.82
N VAL A 61 5.27 -0.99 -13.71
CA VAL A 61 6.47 -1.74 -14.11
C VAL A 61 7.67 -1.01 -13.51
N LEU A 62 8.41 -1.71 -12.65
CA LEU A 62 9.51 -1.17 -11.86
C LEU A 62 10.81 -1.90 -12.17
N GLU A 63 11.89 -1.16 -12.38
CA GLU A 63 13.24 -1.68 -12.53
C GLU A 63 14.04 -1.40 -11.26
N PHE A 64 14.64 -2.42 -10.68
CA PHE A 64 15.46 -2.31 -9.48
C PHE A 64 16.95 -2.18 -9.86
N GLU A 65 17.53 -1.01 -9.68
CA GLU A 65 18.94 -0.75 -10.01
C GLU A 65 19.92 -1.39 -9.02
N SER A 66 19.45 -1.79 -7.85
CA SER A 66 20.25 -2.44 -6.80
C SER A 66 19.49 -3.61 -6.20
N PRO A 67 20.22 -4.63 -5.70
CA PRO A 67 19.58 -5.78 -5.08
C PRO A 67 18.87 -5.37 -3.78
N THR A 68 17.74 -6.04 -3.50
CA THR A 68 16.94 -5.82 -2.29
C THR A 68 16.03 -7.01 -2.05
N PHE A 69 15.25 -6.98 -0.96
CA PHE A 69 14.14 -7.89 -0.72
C PHE A 69 12.83 -7.12 -0.78
N ILE A 70 11.80 -7.73 -1.36
CA ILE A 70 10.45 -7.17 -1.40
C ILE A 70 9.45 -8.17 -0.85
N CYS A 71 8.28 -7.66 -0.46
CA CYS A 71 7.10 -8.45 -0.17
C CYS A 71 5.89 -7.77 -0.79
N ILE A 72 5.03 -8.56 -1.44
CA ILE A 72 3.77 -8.06 -2.02
C ILE A 72 2.61 -8.59 -1.18
N THR A 73 1.72 -7.69 -0.76
CA THR A 73 0.57 -7.98 0.10
C THR A 73 -0.69 -7.31 -0.44
N GLY A 74 -1.87 -7.62 0.12
CA GLY A 74 -3.15 -7.06 -0.30
C GLY A 74 -3.72 -7.77 -1.53
N ALA A 75 -4.13 -7.03 -2.54
CA ALA A 75 -4.74 -7.55 -3.77
C ALA A 75 -3.76 -8.39 -4.61
N ASP A 76 -4.25 -9.51 -5.19
CA ASP A 76 -3.48 -10.28 -6.17
C ASP A 76 -3.63 -9.66 -7.57
N LEU A 77 -2.60 -8.95 -7.98
CA LEU A 77 -2.46 -8.34 -9.30
C LEU A 77 -1.56 -9.17 -10.24
N SER A 78 -1.40 -10.46 -9.99
CA SER A 78 -0.53 -11.35 -10.79
C SER A 78 0.89 -10.81 -10.94
N ALA A 79 1.56 -10.59 -9.81
CA ALA A 79 2.92 -10.06 -9.77
C ALA A 79 3.94 -11.03 -10.38
N SER A 80 4.92 -10.50 -11.09
CA SER A 80 6.01 -11.29 -11.70
C SER A 80 7.33 -10.51 -11.68
N VAL A 81 8.42 -11.23 -11.48
CA VAL A 81 9.79 -10.72 -11.62
C VAL A 81 10.42 -11.41 -12.83
N GLN A 82 10.97 -10.64 -13.78
CA GLN A 82 11.52 -11.16 -15.04
C GLN A 82 10.55 -12.13 -15.77
N ASN A 83 9.24 -11.80 -15.76
CA ASN A 83 8.14 -12.61 -16.30
C ASN A 83 7.91 -13.96 -15.58
N ILE A 84 8.50 -14.18 -14.42
CA ILE A 84 8.26 -15.36 -13.57
C ILE A 84 7.31 -14.94 -12.45
N ASN A 85 6.16 -15.60 -12.34
CA ASN A 85 5.19 -15.29 -11.29
C ASN A 85 5.80 -15.49 -9.90
N ILE A 86 5.53 -14.56 -9.01
CA ILE A 86 6.00 -14.60 -7.63
C ILE A 86 4.81 -14.76 -6.66
N PRO A 87 5.01 -15.46 -5.53
CA PRO A 87 3.97 -15.63 -4.53
C PRO A 87 3.72 -14.34 -3.75
N MET A 88 2.48 -14.18 -3.28
CA MET A 88 2.09 -13.14 -2.33
C MET A 88 2.57 -13.48 -0.92
N ASN A 89 2.66 -12.47 -0.05
CA ASN A 89 2.95 -12.60 1.37
C ASN A 89 4.25 -13.37 1.67
N THR A 90 5.25 -13.22 0.81
CA THR A 90 6.52 -13.96 0.89
C THR A 90 7.68 -13.01 0.60
N VAL A 91 8.82 -13.25 1.23
CA VAL A 91 10.07 -12.54 0.94
C VAL A 91 10.60 -12.95 -0.42
N ILE A 92 10.75 -12.00 -1.31
CA ILE A 92 11.29 -12.20 -2.67
C ILE A 92 12.63 -11.46 -2.79
N ALA A 93 13.67 -12.19 -3.12
CA ALA A 93 14.97 -11.59 -3.42
C ALA A 93 14.96 -10.98 -4.83
N ILE A 94 15.32 -9.72 -4.91
CA ILE A 94 15.45 -8.95 -6.15
C ILE A 94 16.93 -8.71 -6.43
N LYS A 95 17.33 -8.95 -7.65
CA LYS A 95 18.69 -8.66 -8.15
C LYS A 95 18.75 -7.29 -8.81
N SER A 96 19.96 -6.77 -9.00
CA SER A 96 20.16 -5.58 -9.83
C SER A 96 19.64 -5.81 -11.25
N ASN A 97 18.93 -4.84 -11.80
CA ASN A 97 18.27 -4.83 -13.10
C ASN A 97 17.06 -5.81 -13.23
N ASP A 98 16.57 -6.37 -12.12
CA ASP A 98 15.32 -7.09 -12.14
C ASP A 98 14.13 -6.14 -12.40
N ILE A 99 13.20 -6.64 -13.21
CA ILE A 99 11.96 -5.93 -13.55
C ILE A 99 10.80 -6.61 -12.85
N LEU A 100 10.14 -5.88 -11.94
CA LEU A 100 8.87 -6.26 -11.34
C LEU A 100 7.73 -5.72 -12.20
N SER A 101 6.80 -6.57 -12.55
CA SER A 101 5.61 -6.22 -13.30
C SER A 101 4.37 -6.90 -12.73
N PHE A 102 3.20 -6.43 -13.14
CA PHE A 102 1.90 -6.94 -12.72
C PHE A 102 1.07 -7.28 -13.95
N GLY A 103 0.21 -8.29 -13.79
CA GLY A 103 -0.70 -8.76 -14.82
C GLY A 103 -2.16 -8.39 -14.52
N ALA A 104 -3.06 -9.35 -14.75
CA ALA A 104 -4.48 -9.15 -14.48
C ALA A 104 -4.80 -9.18 -12.98
N LEU A 105 -5.76 -8.35 -12.60
CA LEU A 105 -6.35 -8.39 -11.25
C LEU A 105 -7.09 -9.71 -11.06
N LYS A 106 -6.71 -10.50 -10.04
CA LYS A 106 -7.40 -11.73 -9.65
C LYS A 106 -8.35 -11.51 -8.48
N SER A 107 -7.92 -10.74 -7.48
CA SER A 107 -8.73 -10.46 -6.28
C SER A 107 -8.29 -9.18 -5.57
N GLY A 108 -9.22 -8.55 -4.84
CA GLY A 108 -8.96 -7.34 -4.09
C GLY A 108 -8.93 -6.09 -4.97
N LEU A 109 -8.50 -4.96 -4.42
CA LEU A 109 -8.43 -3.68 -5.12
C LEU A 109 -7.05 -3.04 -5.00
N ARG A 110 -6.44 -3.08 -3.81
CA ARG A 110 -5.16 -2.45 -3.51
C ARG A 110 -4.11 -3.47 -3.14
N ALA A 111 -2.97 -3.40 -3.81
CA ALA A 111 -1.77 -4.16 -3.46
C ALA A 111 -0.71 -3.23 -2.87
N TYR A 112 0.18 -3.80 -2.08
CA TYR A 112 1.28 -3.09 -1.43
C TYR A 112 2.60 -3.77 -1.76
N ILE A 113 3.60 -2.97 -2.12
CA ILE A 113 4.99 -3.43 -2.24
C ILE A 113 5.75 -2.85 -1.05
N ALA A 114 6.12 -3.71 -0.10
CA ALA A 114 7.12 -3.38 0.89
C ALA A 114 8.51 -3.70 0.32
N VAL A 115 9.49 -2.84 0.59
CA VAL A 115 10.90 -3.04 0.26
C VAL A 115 11.69 -3.06 1.56
N LEU A 116 12.72 -3.85 1.66
CA LEU A 116 13.56 -3.88 2.86
C LEU A 116 14.15 -2.49 3.17
N GLY A 117 13.93 -2.00 4.40
CA GLY A 117 14.28 -0.65 4.82
C GLY A 117 13.37 0.46 4.26
N GLY A 118 12.41 0.12 3.37
CA GLY A 118 11.37 1.01 2.85
C GLY A 118 11.81 2.01 1.79
N PHE A 119 10.84 2.70 1.22
CA PHE A 119 11.07 3.81 0.29
C PHE A 119 11.49 5.07 1.03
N LYS A 120 12.49 5.79 0.50
CA LYS A 120 13.12 6.98 1.12
C LYS A 120 12.72 8.27 0.41
N THR A 121 11.45 8.41 0.06
CA THR A 121 10.93 9.64 -0.54
C THR A 121 10.92 10.81 0.44
N GLU A 122 10.64 12.02 -0.04
CA GLU A 122 10.51 13.24 0.75
C GLU A 122 9.53 13.04 1.92
N LYS A 123 9.87 13.56 3.11
CA LYS A 123 8.96 13.65 4.25
C LYS A 123 8.34 15.03 4.32
N VAL A 124 7.00 15.07 4.38
CA VAL A 124 6.22 16.27 4.63
C VAL A 124 5.42 16.04 5.90
N TYR A 125 5.64 16.87 6.91
CA TYR A 125 5.05 16.68 8.26
C TYR A 125 5.29 15.27 8.83
N ASN A 126 6.55 14.83 8.80
CA ASN A 126 7.04 13.54 9.29
C ASN A 126 6.50 12.30 8.56
N SER A 127 5.73 12.44 7.49
CA SER A 127 5.20 11.34 6.68
C SER A 127 5.72 11.41 5.24
N ARG A 128 5.90 10.22 4.64
CA ARG A 128 6.22 10.04 3.21
C ARG A 128 4.99 9.84 2.35
N SER A 129 3.81 9.79 2.96
CA SER A 129 2.55 9.56 2.23
C SER A 129 2.31 10.66 1.20
N MET A 130 2.19 10.26 -0.05
CA MET A 130 1.84 11.17 -1.14
C MET A 130 0.40 11.62 -0.99
N TYR A 131 0.17 12.94 -1.10
CA TYR A 131 -1.16 13.54 -1.04
C TYR A 131 -1.23 14.81 -1.85
N LYS A 132 -2.37 15.00 -2.55
CA LYS A 132 -2.63 16.19 -3.35
C LYS A 132 -2.53 17.47 -2.50
N ASN A 133 -1.83 18.49 -3.03
CA ASN A 133 -1.60 19.80 -2.39
C ASN A 133 -0.70 19.79 -1.14
N LEU A 134 -0.15 18.63 -0.74
CA LEU A 134 0.82 18.56 0.35
C LEU A 134 2.21 18.12 -0.13
N THR A 135 2.27 17.14 -1.01
CA THR A 135 3.54 16.62 -1.55
C THR A 135 3.74 17.07 -2.99
N LYS A 136 5.00 17.14 -3.44
CA LYS A 136 5.31 17.50 -4.83
C LYS A 136 4.68 16.55 -5.83
N ALA A 137 4.77 15.24 -5.57
CA ALA A 137 4.12 14.21 -6.36
C ALA A 137 2.87 13.72 -5.64
N ILE A 138 1.78 13.51 -6.38
CA ILE A 138 0.53 12.95 -5.88
C ILE A 138 0.41 11.46 -6.20
N LYS A 139 1.16 10.99 -7.17
CA LYS A 139 1.30 9.60 -7.61
C LYS A 139 2.60 9.46 -8.41
N LEU A 140 3.00 8.23 -8.67
CA LEU A 140 4.14 7.96 -9.53
C LEU A 140 3.88 8.37 -10.99
N SER A 141 4.94 8.80 -11.63
CA SER A 141 5.01 9.12 -13.05
C SER A 141 6.08 8.26 -13.74
N LYS A 142 6.00 8.14 -15.07
CA LYS A 142 7.03 7.45 -15.85
C LYS A 142 8.38 8.17 -15.68
N ASN A 143 9.44 7.39 -15.51
CA ASN A 143 10.81 7.81 -15.26
C ASN A 143 11.08 8.39 -13.86
N ASP A 144 10.11 8.37 -12.94
CA ASP A 144 10.42 8.65 -11.54
C ASP A 144 11.42 7.65 -11.00
N THR A 145 12.22 8.10 -10.05
CA THR A 145 13.20 7.28 -9.35
C THR A 145 12.90 7.32 -7.85
N LEU A 146 12.74 6.16 -7.25
CA LEU A 146 12.48 6.01 -5.82
C LEU A 146 13.76 5.51 -5.13
N GLU A 147 14.23 6.25 -4.15
CA GLU A 147 15.29 5.76 -3.27
C GLU A 147 14.76 4.65 -2.36
N ILE A 148 15.57 3.62 -2.16
CA ILE A 148 15.37 2.55 -1.18
C ILE A 148 16.59 2.47 -0.26
N SER A 149 16.43 1.83 0.89
CA SER A 149 17.56 1.62 1.79
C SER A 149 18.65 0.77 1.13
N ASN A 150 19.91 1.14 1.36
CA ASN A 150 21.09 0.36 0.93
C ASN A 150 21.67 -0.46 2.10
N GLU A 151 20.91 -0.68 3.17
CA GLU A 151 21.39 -1.46 4.31
C GLU A 151 21.74 -2.88 3.88
N THR A 152 22.79 -3.42 4.49
CA THR A 152 23.32 -4.76 4.21
C THR A 152 22.23 -5.80 4.48
N LEU A 153 21.88 -6.55 3.43
CA LEU A 153 20.67 -7.34 3.35
C LEU A 153 20.77 -8.63 4.15
N PHE A 154 20.29 -8.61 5.37
CA PHE A 154 19.88 -9.84 6.07
C PHE A 154 18.38 -9.75 6.34
N CYS A 155 17.59 -10.48 5.56
CA CYS A 155 16.19 -10.71 5.89
C CYS A 155 16.10 -12.09 6.56
N ASP A 156 16.07 -12.12 7.89
CA ASP A 156 15.96 -13.35 8.68
C ASP A 156 14.49 -13.71 8.97
N SER A 157 13.55 -13.16 8.24
CA SER A 157 12.13 -13.42 8.51
C SER A 157 11.72 -14.79 7.95
N LYS A 158 11.47 -15.73 8.86
CA LYS A 158 10.83 -17.03 8.60
C LYS A 158 9.29 -16.94 8.70
N LEU A 159 8.71 -15.72 8.63
CA LEU A 159 7.29 -15.55 8.69
C LEU A 159 6.66 -15.99 7.36
N ILE A 160 6.11 -17.19 7.35
CA ILE A 160 5.21 -17.65 6.30
C ILE A 160 3.80 -17.31 6.81
N VAL A 161 3.19 -16.30 6.24
CA VAL A 161 1.78 -15.99 6.51
C VAL A 161 0.94 -16.72 5.46
N GLN A 162 0.14 -17.68 5.92
CA GLN A 162 -0.90 -18.26 5.06
C GLN A 162 -1.85 -17.14 4.64
N SER A 163 -2.25 -17.14 3.36
CA SER A 163 -3.17 -16.15 2.83
C SER A 163 -4.44 -16.10 3.68
N VAL A 164 -4.70 -14.98 4.31
CA VAL A 164 -6.01 -14.71 4.90
C VAL A 164 -6.97 -14.43 3.73
N GLN A 165 -7.67 -15.44 3.28
CA GLN A 165 -8.78 -15.25 2.36
C GLN A 165 -9.98 -14.79 3.18
N ASN A 166 -10.10 -13.50 3.40
CA ASN A 166 -11.35 -12.93 3.86
C ASN A 166 -12.28 -12.74 2.65
N ILE A 167 -12.99 -13.79 2.29
CA ILE A 167 -14.18 -13.69 1.46
C ILE A 167 -15.36 -13.63 2.43
N GLU A 168 -15.46 -12.56 3.17
CA GLU A 168 -16.65 -12.28 3.96
C GLU A 168 -17.50 -11.28 3.17
N ASN A 169 -18.74 -11.69 2.85
CA ASN A 169 -19.76 -10.78 2.28
C ASN A 169 -20.34 -9.85 3.35
N GLU A 170 -19.73 -9.81 4.55
CA GLU A 170 -20.16 -9.00 5.68
C GLU A 170 -19.10 -7.96 6.03
N LEU A 171 -19.52 -6.70 6.12
CA LEU A 171 -18.68 -5.62 6.61
C LEU A 171 -18.88 -5.45 8.11
N MET A 172 -17.87 -5.83 8.89
CA MET A 172 -17.83 -5.53 10.32
C MET A 172 -17.54 -4.05 10.53
N VAL A 173 -18.47 -3.35 11.17
CA VAL A 173 -18.35 -1.90 11.42
C VAL A 173 -18.38 -1.59 12.91
N THR A 174 -17.70 -0.51 13.30
CA THR A 174 -17.75 0.04 14.67
C THR A 174 -18.48 1.37 14.66
N LYS A 175 -19.06 1.73 15.81
CA LYS A 175 -19.74 3.02 15.99
C LYS A 175 -18.72 4.15 15.93
N GLY A 176 -18.92 5.10 15.02
CA GLY A 176 -18.13 6.33 14.95
C GLY A 176 -18.52 7.34 16.04
N PRO A 177 -17.76 8.44 16.20
CA PRO A 177 -18.00 9.47 17.22
C PRO A 177 -19.41 10.06 17.14
N GLU A 178 -19.93 10.26 15.94
CA GLU A 178 -21.25 10.91 15.70
C GLU A 178 -22.42 9.92 15.83
N TYR A 179 -22.18 8.63 16.01
CA TYR A 179 -23.24 7.62 16.09
C TYR A 179 -24.25 7.90 17.20
N SER A 180 -23.79 8.49 18.30
CA SER A 180 -24.67 8.89 19.42
C SER A 180 -25.67 10.00 19.05
N MET A 181 -25.34 10.82 18.05
CA MET A 181 -26.19 11.93 17.57
C MET A 181 -27.32 11.47 16.65
N LEU A 182 -27.23 10.24 16.13
CA LEU A 182 -28.22 9.67 15.23
C LEU A 182 -29.48 9.26 16.01
N ASN A 183 -30.65 9.59 15.46
CA ASN A 183 -31.91 9.08 15.98
C ASN A 183 -32.14 7.60 15.59
N SER A 184 -33.19 6.96 16.15
CA SER A 184 -33.46 5.53 15.92
C SER A 184 -33.72 5.19 14.45
N ASN A 185 -34.39 6.06 13.69
CA ASN A 185 -34.66 5.84 12.27
C ASN A 185 -33.37 5.87 11.44
N GLN A 186 -32.47 6.82 11.72
CA GLN A 186 -31.16 6.92 11.06
C GLN A 186 -30.29 5.72 11.37
N LYS A 187 -30.27 5.23 12.63
CA LYS A 187 -29.52 4.04 13.02
C LYS A 187 -30.04 2.79 12.30
N ASN A 188 -31.35 2.64 12.18
CA ASN A 188 -31.95 1.53 11.45
C ASN A 188 -31.66 1.63 9.94
N PHE A 189 -31.69 2.84 9.37
CA PHE A 189 -31.40 3.08 7.96
C PHE A 189 -30.00 2.56 7.57
N ILE A 190 -28.96 2.83 8.39
CA ILE A 190 -27.59 2.40 8.13
C ILE A 190 -27.47 0.86 8.02
N ILE A 191 -28.31 0.12 8.75
CA ILE A 191 -28.22 -1.34 8.80
C ILE A 191 -29.11 -2.00 7.72
N SER A 192 -30.19 -1.33 7.31
CA SER A 192 -31.26 -1.93 6.49
C SER A 192 -31.26 -1.47 5.02
N HIS A 193 -30.41 -0.53 4.63
CA HIS A 193 -30.41 0.01 3.27
C HIS A 193 -29.10 -0.33 2.54
N ASP A 194 -29.22 -0.50 1.23
CA ASP A 194 -28.10 -0.72 0.34
C ASP A 194 -27.33 0.58 0.12
N PHE A 195 -26.02 0.51 0.14
CA PHE A 195 -25.12 1.62 -0.15
C PHE A 195 -24.31 1.32 -1.40
N THR A 196 -24.21 2.30 -2.28
CA THR A 196 -23.38 2.21 -3.48
C THR A 196 -22.13 3.08 -3.32
N VAL A 197 -20.97 2.50 -3.59
CA VAL A 197 -19.71 3.26 -3.61
C VAL A 197 -19.75 4.25 -4.76
N SER A 198 -19.63 5.52 -4.46
CA SER A 198 -19.61 6.58 -5.48
C SER A 198 -18.21 6.70 -6.12
N ASN A 199 -18.15 7.35 -7.31
CA ASN A 199 -16.88 7.66 -7.95
C ASN A 199 -16.10 8.82 -7.27
N ASN A 200 -16.69 9.45 -6.27
CA ASN A 200 -16.14 10.61 -5.55
C ASN A 200 -15.67 10.27 -4.14
N TYR A 201 -15.28 9.01 -3.90
CA TYR A 201 -14.63 8.68 -2.63
C TYR A 201 -13.19 9.20 -2.63
N ASN A 202 -12.85 9.92 -1.59
CA ASN A 202 -11.48 10.37 -1.28
C ASN A 202 -11.15 9.97 0.14
#